data_af9cabe4abe81408454665d34f1d799e
#
_entry.id   af9cabe4abe81408454665d34f1d799e
#
_cell.length_a   1.000
_cell.length_b   1.000
_cell.length_c   1.000
_cell.angle_alpha   90.00
_cell.angle_beta   90.00
_cell.angle_gamma   90.00
#
_symmetry.space_group_name_H-M   'P 1'
#
loop_
_entity.id
_entity.type
_entity.pdbx_description
1 polymer ?
#
loop_
_entity_poly.entity_id
_entity_poly.type
_entity_poly.pdbx_seq_one_letter_code
_entity_poly.pdbx_strand_id
1 'polypeptide(L)'
;PNLPKGTLLRIDLVGEVKESGPAEPSFMLSMFGQDSFEENTRLADVVDALDRAAHDDRIAGVVLRVDDLAGAGMASIREIGAAIDRYRQTSGHQVWTWSISYTQPQYLVAAHADHVGIHPMGDAIVKGLSATTFYWGPLLNAAGLEVEVHKAGAFKSAPEIFTSGRPSAESLAAQKSYMDDAWAGLVSRLEARRGL
;
A
#
# COMPACT_ATOMS: atom_id res chain seq x y z
N PRO A 1 -25.01 -6.67 19.83
CA PRO A 1 -24.28 -6.77 21.09
C PRO A 1 -24.20 -5.39 21.75
N ASN A 2 -24.49 -5.33 23.06
CA ASN A 2 -24.38 -4.09 23.82
C ASN A 2 -22.90 -3.85 24.13
N LEU A 3 -22.25 -2.95 23.38
CA LEU A 3 -20.88 -2.52 23.65
C LEU A 3 -20.90 -1.58 24.87
N PRO A 4 -20.04 -1.76 25.87
CA PRO A 4 -19.91 -0.82 26.98
C PRO A 4 -19.25 0.48 26.51
N LYS A 5 -19.54 1.59 27.22
CA LYS A 5 -18.80 2.84 27.00
C LYS A 5 -17.33 2.67 27.36
N GLY A 6 -16.46 3.32 26.59
CA GLY A 6 -15.00 3.18 26.77
C GLY A 6 -14.38 2.00 26.06
N THR A 7 -15.10 1.38 25.12
CA THR A 7 -14.58 0.29 24.29
C THR A 7 -13.52 0.81 23.31
N LEU A 8 -12.43 0.05 23.14
CA LEU A 8 -11.46 0.28 22.06
C LEU A 8 -11.84 -0.58 20.85
N LEU A 9 -11.90 0.06 19.70
CA LEU A 9 -12.07 -0.66 18.43
C LEU A 9 -10.72 -1.18 17.96
N ARG A 10 -10.60 -2.49 17.76
CA ARG A 10 -9.41 -3.08 17.12
C ARG A 10 -9.70 -3.32 15.64
N ILE A 11 -8.81 -2.83 14.79
CA ILE A 11 -8.82 -3.07 13.35
C ILE A 11 -7.51 -3.79 13.00
N ASP A 12 -7.62 -5.02 12.49
CA ASP A 12 -6.49 -5.80 12.03
C ASP A 12 -6.37 -5.67 10.51
N LEU A 13 -5.23 -5.19 10.01
CA LEU A 13 -4.92 -5.18 8.59
C LEU A 13 -4.13 -6.45 8.26
N VAL A 14 -4.70 -7.29 7.40
CA VAL A 14 -4.17 -8.61 7.06
C VAL A 14 -3.98 -8.72 5.55
N GLY A 15 -2.91 -9.39 5.11
CA GLY A 15 -2.63 -9.61 3.70
C GLY A 15 -2.41 -8.32 2.92
N GLU A 16 -2.92 -8.25 1.71
CA GLU A 16 -2.88 -7.03 0.91
C GLU A 16 -4.13 -6.17 1.10
N VAL A 17 -3.96 -4.85 1.10
CA VAL A 17 -5.11 -3.93 1.04
C VAL A 17 -5.60 -3.83 -0.41
N LYS A 18 -6.85 -4.24 -0.64
CA LYS A 18 -7.51 -4.23 -1.96
C LYS A 18 -8.65 -3.23 -1.99
N GLU A 19 -8.75 -2.47 -3.09
CA GLU A 19 -9.83 -1.49 -3.30
C GLU A 19 -11.15 -2.17 -3.69
N SER A 20 -11.08 -3.24 -4.48
CA SER A 20 -12.22 -4.07 -4.86
C SER A 20 -12.27 -5.36 -4.02
N GLY A 21 -13.46 -5.95 -3.92
CA GLY A 21 -13.67 -7.22 -3.21
C GLY A 21 -12.73 -8.34 -3.68
N PRO A 22 -12.72 -9.49 -2.99
CA PRO A 22 -11.86 -10.59 -3.36
C PRO A 22 -12.09 -10.89 -4.85
N ALA A 23 -10.99 -10.97 -5.61
CA ALA A 23 -11.07 -11.50 -6.95
C ALA A 23 -11.76 -12.86 -6.84
N GLU A 24 -12.86 -13.07 -7.56
CA GLU A 24 -13.45 -14.39 -7.69
C GLU A 24 -12.31 -15.37 -7.97
N PRO A 25 -12.20 -16.48 -7.21
CA PRO A 25 -11.14 -17.44 -7.45
C PRO A 25 -11.20 -17.82 -8.91
N SER A 26 -10.14 -17.57 -9.65
CA SER A 26 -10.09 -17.95 -11.06
C SER A 26 -10.37 -19.44 -11.13
N PHE A 27 -11.40 -19.83 -11.86
CA PHE A 27 -11.75 -21.24 -12.08
C PHE A 27 -10.53 -22.08 -12.48
N MET A 28 -9.58 -21.49 -13.18
CA MET A 28 -8.31 -22.13 -13.50
C MET A 28 -7.40 -22.38 -12.27
N LEU A 29 -7.34 -21.45 -11.32
CA LEU A 29 -6.52 -21.61 -10.10
C LEU A 29 -7.13 -22.65 -9.14
N SER A 30 -8.46 -22.72 -9.03
CA SER A 30 -9.14 -23.74 -8.24
C SER A 30 -8.91 -25.16 -8.80
N MET A 31 -8.76 -25.30 -10.11
CA MET A 31 -8.42 -26.60 -10.74
C MET A 31 -7.02 -27.12 -10.39
N PHE A 32 -6.09 -26.24 -9.99
CA PHE A 32 -4.74 -26.61 -9.58
C PHE A 32 -4.57 -26.75 -8.05
N GLY A 33 -5.67 -26.75 -7.29
CA GLY A 33 -5.64 -26.95 -5.83
C GLY A 33 -4.97 -25.80 -5.05
N GLN A 34 -4.83 -24.63 -5.63
CA GLN A 34 -4.35 -23.42 -4.96
C GLN A 34 -5.53 -22.61 -4.45
N ASP A 35 -6.36 -23.22 -3.61
CA ASP A 35 -7.33 -22.52 -2.76
C ASP A 35 -6.59 -21.89 -1.54
N SER A 36 -5.57 -21.11 -1.78
CA SER A 36 -5.09 -20.21 -0.75
C SER A 36 -6.06 -19.04 -0.72
N PHE A 37 -7.05 -19.11 0.14
CA PHE A 37 -7.80 -17.93 0.60
C PHE A 37 -6.80 -17.04 1.34
N GLU A 38 -6.03 -16.25 0.61
CA GLU A 38 -5.26 -15.19 1.22
C GLU A 38 -6.26 -14.23 1.84
N GLU A 39 -6.27 -14.20 3.15
CA GLU A 39 -7.05 -13.24 3.90
C GLU A 39 -6.52 -11.85 3.56
N ASN A 40 -7.31 -11.06 2.84
CA ASN A 40 -6.93 -9.72 2.39
C ASN A 40 -7.85 -8.69 3.04
N THR A 41 -7.32 -7.53 3.31
CA THR A 41 -8.07 -6.41 3.85
C THR A 41 -8.75 -5.62 2.73
N ARG A 42 -10.06 -5.43 2.82
CA ARG A 42 -10.77 -4.51 1.91
C ARG A 42 -10.64 -3.08 2.42
N LEU A 43 -10.17 -2.19 1.56
CA LEU A 43 -10.03 -0.77 1.88
C LEU A 43 -11.34 -0.16 2.40
N ALA A 44 -12.45 -0.45 1.72
CA ALA A 44 -13.76 0.08 2.09
C ALA A 44 -14.19 -0.32 3.51
N ASP A 45 -13.90 -1.56 3.94
CA ASP A 45 -14.26 -2.04 5.27
C ASP A 45 -13.49 -1.30 6.38
N VAL A 46 -12.22 -0.98 6.13
CA VAL A 46 -11.39 -0.19 7.06
C VAL A 46 -11.92 1.25 7.18
N VAL A 47 -12.19 1.87 6.04
CA VAL A 47 -12.73 3.24 5.99
C VAL A 47 -14.09 3.30 6.68
N ASP A 48 -15.01 2.40 6.34
CA ASP A 48 -16.34 2.32 6.94
C ASP A 48 -16.27 2.07 8.46
N ALA A 49 -15.35 1.20 8.92
CA ALA A 49 -15.17 0.94 10.34
C ALA A 49 -14.73 2.19 11.11
N LEU A 50 -13.76 2.94 10.56
CA LEU A 50 -13.29 4.20 11.16
C LEU A 50 -14.37 5.28 11.14
N ASP A 51 -15.07 5.46 10.01
CA ASP A 51 -16.11 6.47 9.87
C ASP A 51 -17.31 6.18 10.80
N ARG A 52 -17.70 4.91 10.98
CA ARG A 52 -18.72 4.52 11.97
C ARG A 52 -18.25 4.71 13.40
N ALA A 53 -17.01 4.34 13.71
CA ALA A 53 -16.43 4.50 15.03
C ALA A 53 -16.34 5.98 15.45
N ALA A 54 -16.14 6.88 14.49
CA ALA A 54 -16.09 8.32 14.74
C ALA A 54 -17.40 8.91 15.30
N HIS A 55 -18.53 8.23 15.05
CA HIS A 55 -19.87 8.66 15.47
C HIS A 55 -20.47 7.77 16.57
N ASP A 56 -19.72 6.83 17.12
CA ASP A 56 -20.19 5.93 18.18
C ASP A 56 -19.62 6.34 19.55
N ASP A 57 -20.44 6.95 20.39
CA ASP A 57 -20.08 7.42 21.73
C ASP A 57 -19.57 6.33 22.69
N ARG A 58 -19.67 5.06 22.29
CA ARG A 58 -19.16 3.93 23.06
C ARG A 58 -17.69 3.66 22.78
N ILE A 59 -17.19 4.11 21.63
CA ILE A 59 -15.80 3.90 21.21
C ILE A 59 -14.94 5.04 21.78
N ALA A 60 -13.95 4.67 22.57
CA ALA A 60 -13.02 5.61 23.22
C ALA A 60 -11.66 5.72 22.51
N GLY A 61 -11.44 4.91 21.48
CA GLY A 61 -10.20 4.94 20.69
C GLY A 61 -10.12 3.76 19.73
N VAL A 62 -9.12 3.81 18.86
CA VAL A 62 -8.84 2.74 17.87
C VAL A 62 -7.45 2.17 18.09
N VAL A 63 -7.34 0.87 18.05
CA VAL A 63 -6.06 0.13 17.99
C VAL A 63 -5.94 -0.49 16.61
N LEU A 64 -4.98 -0.01 15.83
CA LEU A 64 -4.71 -0.50 14.50
C LEU A 64 -3.53 -1.48 14.55
N ARG A 65 -3.76 -2.73 14.16
CA ARG A 65 -2.71 -3.74 14.05
C ARG A 65 -2.30 -3.92 12.60
N VAL A 66 -1.01 -3.89 12.36
CA VAL A 66 -0.43 -3.95 11.00
C VAL A 66 0.59 -5.09 10.84
N ASP A 67 0.76 -5.95 11.87
CA ASP A 67 1.74 -7.04 11.85
C ASP A 67 1.58 -7.95 10.63
N ASP A 68 0.34 -8.26 10.29
CA ASP A 68 -0.01 -9.20 9.23
C ASP A 68 -0.29 -8.51 7.88
N LEU A 69 -0.05 -7.18 7.79
CA LEU A 69 -0.16 -6.43 6.55
C LEU A 69 1.01 -6.76 5.62
N ALA A 70 0.74 -7.50 4.56
CA ALA A 70 1.74 -7.88 3.55
C ALA A 70 2.06 -6.75 2.58
N GLY A 71 1.05 -5.94 2.21
CA GLY A 71 1.22 -4.83 1.28
C GLY A 71 0.00 -3.93 1.15
N ALA A 72 0.26 -2.70 0.68
CA ALA A 72 -0.79 -1.75 0.34
C ALA A 72 -0.29 -0.79 -0.75
N GLY A 73 -1.15 -0.47 -1.70
CA GLY A 73 -0.87 0.56 -2.69
C GLY A 73 -0.80 1.95 -2.04
N MET A 74 -0.04 2.86 -2.63
CA MET A 74 0.09 4.23 -2.11
C MET A 74 -1.25 4.97 -2.00
N ALA A 75 -2.19 4.71 -2.92
CA ALA A 75 -3.53 5.27 -2.87
C ALA A 75 -4.31 4.75 -1.66
N SER A 76 -4.28 3.43 -1.42
CA SER A 76 -4.93 2.79 -0.28
C SER A 76 -4.35 3.26 1.07
N ILE A 77 -3.01 3.40 1.17
CA ILE A 77 -2.34 3.95 2.36
C ILE A 77 -2.84 5.37 2.65
N ARG A 78 -2.96 6.19 1.60
CA ARG A 78 -3.45 7.57 1.72
C ARG A 78 -4.90 7.62 2.20
N GLU A 79 -5.75 6.75 1.67
CA GLU A 79 -7.17 6.72 2.04
C GLU A 79 -7.36 6.23 3.48
N ILE A 80 -6.62 5.19 3.91
CA ILE A 80 -6.61 4.76 5.31
C ILE A 80 -6.14 5.91 6.21
N GLY A 81 -5.05 6.59 5.83
CA GLY A 81 -4.55 7.74 6.57
C GLY A 81 -5.57 8.87 6.68
N ALA A 82 -6.25 9.20 5.58
CA ALA A 82 -7.32 10.20 5.60
C ALA A 82 -8.51 9.78 6.48
N ALA A 83 -8.86 8.48 6.48
CA ALA A 83 -9.92 7.96 7.35
C ALA A 83 -9.53 8.05 8.84
N ILE A 84 -8.27 7.75 9.18
CA ILE A 84 -7.74 7.94 10.55
C ILE A 84 -7.85 9.41 10.96
N ASP A 85 -7.51 10.33 10.06
CA ASP A 85 -7.59 11.77 10.34
C ASP A 85 -9.03 12.23 10.54
N ARG A 86 -9.96 11.77 9.71
CA ARG A 86 -11.39 12.05 9.88
C ARG A 86 -11.90 11.52 11.22
N TYR A 87 -11.53 10.28 11.57
CA TYR A 87 -11.89 9.70 12.87
C TYR A 87 -11.44 10.59 14.02
N ARG A 88 -10.18 11.00 14.04
CA ARG A 88 -9.60 11.86 15.10
C ARG A 88 -10.28 13.22 15.19
N GLN A 89 -10.53 13.86 14.05
CA GLN A 89 -11.17 15.17 13.98
C GLN A 89 -12.63 15.13 14.45
N THR A 90 -13.35 14.05 14.14
CA THR A 90 -14.77 13.91 14.45
C THR A 90 -15.00 13.45 15.88
N SER A 91 -14.28 12.43 16.34
CA SER A 91 -14.47 11.83 17.66
C SER A 91 -13.66 12.52 18.77
N GLY A 92 -12.53 13.15 18.42
CA GLY A 92 -11.54 13.65 19.38
C GLY A 92 -10.73 12.56 20.08
N HIS A 93 -10.93 11.30 19.70
CA HIS A 93 -10.25 10.16 20.30
C HIS A 93 -8.94 9.82 19.58
N GLN A 94 -8.06 9.09 20.28
CA GLN A 94 -6.73 8.74 19.80
C GLN A 94 -6.74 7.42 19.03
N VAL A 95 -5.72 7.26 18.17
CA VAL A 95 -5.41 6.04 17.44
C VAL A 95 -4.04 5.54 17.84
N TRP A 96 -3.96 4.28 18.23
CA TRP A 96 -2.71 3.58 18.56
C TRP A 96 -2.42 2.52 17.52
N THR A 97 -1.14 2.34 17.25
CA THR A 97 -0.67 1.18 16.49
C THR A 97 0.51 0.54 17.20
N TRP A 98 0.63 -0.76 17.06
CA TRP A 98 1.74 -1.52 17.59
C TRP A 98 2.09 -2.66 16.65
N SER A 99 3.39 -2.91 16.47
CA SER A 99 3.91 -4.03 15.70
C SER A 99 5.23 -4.52 16.29
N ILE A 100 5.60 -5.76 15.98
CA ILE A 100 6.93 -6.29 16.31
C ILE A 100 7.99 -5.57 15.50
N SER A 101 7.77 -5.43 14.19
CA SER A 101 8.61 -4.69 13.24
C SER A 101 7.72 -4.02 12.20
N TYR A 102 8.21 -2.99 11.56
CA TYR A 102 7.47 -2.30 10.50
C TYR A 102 8.19 -2.44 9.16
N THR A 103 7.52 -3.03 8.20
CA THR A 103 7.86 -2.84 6.78
C THR A 103 7.44 -1.42 6.33
N GLN A 104 7.92 -0.97 5.18
CA GLN A 104 7.56 0.37 4.69
C GLN A 104 6.05 0.60 4.57
N PRO A 105 5.22 -0.27 3.96
CA PRO A 105 3.77 -0.06 3.91
C PRO A 105 3.14 -0.01 5.30
N GLN A 106 3.55 -0.89 6.21
CA GLN A 106 3.08 -0.91 7.60
C GLN A 106 3.40 0.40 8.32
N TYR A 107 4.64 0.88 8.20
CA TYR A 107 5.05 2.14 8.84
C TYR A 107 4.33 3.36 8.27
N LEU A 108 4.09 3.38 6.95
CA LEU A 108 3.36 4.46 6.31
C LEU A 108 1.91 4.57 6.80
N VAL A 109 1.24 3.44 7.01
CA VAL A 109 -0.09 3.43 7.64
C VAL A 109 0.01 3.84 9.11
N ALA A 110 0.94 3.23 9.86
CA ALA A 110 1.14 3.49 11.28
C ALA A 110 1.47 4.95 11.60
N ALA A 111 2.18 5.65 10.71
CA ALA A 111 2.55 7.05 10.89
C ALA A 111 1.36 8.01 11.02
N HIS A 112 0.16 7.61 10.59
CA HIS A 112 -1.07 8.37 10.77
C HIS A 112 -1.67 8.25 12.18
N ALA A 113 -1.25 7.25 12.99
CA ALA A 113 -1.69 7.10 14.36
C ALA A 113 -1.04 8.15 15.30
N ASP A 114 -1.71 8.43 16.42
CA ASP A 114 -1.16 9.31 17.47
C ASP A 114 0.03 8.65 18.16
N HIS A 115 -0.06 7.34 18.39
CA HIS A 115 0.94 6.55 19.07
C HIS A 115 1.39 5.38 18.21
N VAL A 116 2.67 5.32 17.93
CA VAL A 116 3.31 4.22 17.18
C VAL A 116 4.24 3.49 18.13
N GLY A 117 3.84 2.29 18.53
CA GLY A 117 4.64 1.39 19.36
C GLY A 117 5.38 0.36 18.51
N ILE A 118 6.60 0.03 18.92
CA ILE A 118 7.40 -1.04 18.32
C ILE A 118 8.00 -1.89 19.42
N HIS A 119 8.16 -3.18 19.16
CA HIS A 119 8.84 -4.07 20.10
C HIS A 119 10.30 -3.62 20.29
N PRO A 120 10.88 -3.67 21.52
CA PRO A 120 12.24 -3.22 21.78
C PRO A 120 13.32 -3.90 20.92
N MET A 121 13.07 -5.11 20.44
CA MET A 121 13.95 -5.86 19.53
C MET A 121 13.52 -5.76 18.05
N GLY A 122 12.52 -4.94 17.75
CA GLY A 122 12.02 -4.74 16.40
C GLY A 122 12.73 -3.60 15.68
N ASP A 123 12.43 -3.49 14.39
CA ASP A 123 12.95 -2.45 13.53
C ASP A 123 11.85 -1.86 12.64
N ALA A 124 12.10 -0.67 12.11
CA ALA A 124 11.26 -0.04 11.11
C ALA A 124 12.09 0.17 9.83
N ILE A 125 11.74 -0.56 8.78
CA ILE A 125 12.52 -0.57 7.55
C ILE A 125 11.81 0.26 6.47
N VAL A 126 12.33 1.46 6.22
CA VAL A 126 11.90 2.33 5.11
C VAL A 126 13.00 2.36 4.05
N LYS A 127 12.80 1.60 2.97
CA LYS A 127 13.81 1.38 1.90
C LYS A 127 13.74 2.41 0.77
N GLY A 128 12.66 3.16 0.68
CA GLY A 128 12.38 4.03 -0.47
C GLY A 128 11.63 3.33 -1.59
N LEU A 129 11.69 3.91 -2.78
CA LEU A 129 11.02 3.40 -3.97
C LEU A 129 12.07 2.86 -4.95
N SER A 130 11.81 1.71 -5.51
CA SER A 130 12.64 1.13 -6.57
C SER A 130 11.76 0.46 -7.64
N ALA A 131 12.21 0.49 -8.88
CA ALA A 131 11.59 -0.23 -9.97
C ALA A 131 12.66 -0.98 -10.76
N THR A 132 12.37 -2.23 -11.08
CA THR A 132 13.24 -3.07 -11.92
C THR A 132 12.46 -3.53 -13.12
N THR A 133 13.01 -3.32 -14.31
CA THR A 133 12.39 -3.72 -15.57
C THR A 133 13.33 -4.65 -16.31
N PHE A 134 12.81 -5.76 -16.79
CA PHE A 134 13.55 -6.69 -17.65
C PHE A 134 13.34 -6.31 -19.10
N TYR A 135 14.45 -6.32 -19.87
CA TYR A 135 14.48 -6.02 -21.31
C TYR A 135 14.80 -7.29 -22.07
N TRP A 136 13.85 -7.77 -22.85
CA TRP A 136 13.95 -9.05 -23.57
C TRP A 136 14.51 -8.90 -24.99
N GLY A 137 14.68 -7.65 -25.50
CA GLY A 137 15.14 -7.38 -26.85
C GLY A 137 16.38 -8.17 -27.25
N PRO A 138 17.47 -8.18 -26.45
CA PRO A 138 18.67 -8.95 -26.79
C PRO A 138 18.43 -10.45 -26.88
N LEU A 139 17.58 -11.01 -26.01
CA LEU A 139 17.24 -12.44 -26.02
C LEU A 139 16.41 -12.79 -27.26
N LEU A 140 15.42 -11.96 -27.62
CA LEU A 140 14.58 -12.17 -28.79
C LEU A 140 15.42 -12.11 -30.07
N ASN A 141 16.33 -11.14 -30.18
CA ASN A 141 17.25 -11.04 -31.32
C ASN A 141 18.18 -12.25 -31.41
N ALA A 142 18.69 -12.75 -30.28
CA ALA A 142 19.53 -13.96 -30.26
C ALA A 142 18.74 -15.22 -30.67
N ALA A 143 17.43 -15.25 -30.42
CA ALA A 143 16.53 -16.31 -30.86
C ALA A 143 16.04 -16.15 -32.33
N GLY A 144 16.51 -15.12 -33.04
CA GLY A 144 16.09 -14.84 -34.42
C GLY A 144 14.67 -14.28 -34.53
N LEU A 145 14.12 -13.75 -33.43
CA LEU A 145 12.80 -13.13 -33.41
C LEU A 145 12.91 -11.61 -33.57
N GLU A 146 12.28 -11.07 -34.59
CA GLU A 146 12.18 -9.63 -34.83
C GLU A 146 10.83 -9.11 -34.33
N VAL A 147 10.87 -8.02 -33.53
CA VAL A 147 9.66 -7.38 -33.00
C VAL A 147 9.44 -6.07 -33.71
N GLU A 148 8.39 -6.00 -34.50
CA GLU A 148 7.96 -4.76 -35.14
C GLU A 148 7.03 -3.97 -34.23
N VAL A 149 7.30 -2.66 -34.06
CA VAL A 149 6.55 -1.78 -33.17
C VAL A 149 6.04 -0.55 -33.90
N HIS A 150 4.74 -0.40 -33.89
CA HIS A 150 4.06 0.82 -34.37
C HIS A 150 3.71 1.71 -33.18
N LYS A 151 4.50 2.73 -32.90
CA LYS A 151 4.25 3.70 -31.82
C LYS A 151 4.19 5.12 -32.33
N ALA A 152 3.33 5.96 -31.74
CA ALA A 152 3.30 7.39 -31.94
C ALA A 152 3.54 8.10 -30.60
N GLY A 153 4.57 8.96 -30.56
CA GLY A 153 5.00 9.73 -29.37
C GLY A 153 6.23 9.17 -28.69
N ALA A 154 7.14 10.09 -28.27
CA ALA A 154 8.46 9.78 -27.71
C ALA A 154 8.37 9.05 -26.35
N PHE A 155 7.34 9.34 -25.56
CA PHE A 155 7.17 8.76 -24.21
C PHE A 155 6.38 7.43 -24.19
N LYS A 156 6.07 6.84 -25.35
CA LYS A 156 5.47 5.50 -25.42
C LYS A 156 6.55 4.43 -25.36
N SER A 157 7.05 4.18 -24.15
CA SER A 157 8.20 3.29 -23.89
C SER A 157 7.83 1.83 -23.61
N ALA A 158 6.53 1.48 -23.47
CA ALA A 158 6.11 0.11 -23.18
C ALA A 158 6.70 -0.96 -24.12
N PRO A 159 6.83 -0.74 -25.46
CA PRO A 159 7.43 -1.72 -26.33
C PRO A 159 8.95 -1.88 -26.19
N GLU A 160 9.64 -0.96 -25.53
CA GLU A 160 11.11 -0.99 -25.38
C GLU A 160 11.60 -2.27 -24.67
N ILE A 161 10.77 -2.86 -23.81
CA ILE A 161 11.09 -4.12 -23.13
C ILE A 161 11.33 -5.28 -24.12
N PHE A 162 10.75 -5.21 -25.32
CA PHE A 162 10.89 -6.22 -26.37
C PHE A 162 11.89 -5.85 -27.47
N THR A 163 12.17 -4.55 -27.63
CA THR A 163 13.00 -4.06 -28.76
C THR A 163 14.39 -3.59 -28.33
N SER A 164 14.59 -3.33 -27.04
CA SER A 164 15.82 -2.76 -26.49
C SER A 164 16.42 -3.67 -25.40
N GLY A 165 17.70 -3.43 -25.10
CA GLY A 165 18.38 -4.00 -23.92
C GLY A 165 18.42 -3.08 -22.72
N ARG A 166 17.90 -1.85 -22.87
CA ARG A 166 17.89 -0.80 -21.83
C ARG A 166 16.80 0.23 -22.13
N PRO A 167 16.39 1.02 -21.11
CA PRO A 167 15.44 2.12 -21.32
C PRO A 167 16.02 3.23 -22.18
N SER A 168 15.15 3.92 -22.93
CA SER A 168 15.48 5.21 -23.57
C SER A 168 15.67 6.33 -22.53
N ALA A 169 16.25 7.46 -22.96
CA ALA A 169 16.38 8.63 -22.10
C ALA A 169 15.01 9.18 -21.65
N GLU A 170 14.04 9.17 -22.56
CA GLU A 170 12.67 9.59 -22.31
C GLU A 170 11.97 8.67 -21.30
N SER A 171 12.16 7.36 -21.45
CA SER A 171 11.63 6.37 -20.48
C SER A 171 12.21 6.58 -19.09
N LEU A 172 13.53 6.77 -18.98
CA LEU A 172 14.19 7.06 -17.71
C LEU A 172 13.72 8.39 -17.10
N ALA A 173 13.57 9.44 -17.91
CA ALA A 173 13.09 10.74 -17.43
C ALA A 173 11.66 10.64 -16.87
N ALA A 174 10.76 9.94 -17.57
CA ALA A 174 9.39 9.74 -17.12
C ALA A 174 9.33 8.91 -15.83
N GLN A 175 10.11 7.82 -15.75
CA GLN A 175 10.17 6.97 -14.58
C GLN A 175 10.73 7.72 -13.37
N LYS A 176 11.81 8.50 -13.58
CA LYS A 176 12.42 9.30 -12.52
C LYS A 176 11.43 10.35 -11.99
N SER A 177 10.76 11.08 -12.87
CA SER A 177 9.77 12.09 -12.48
C SER A 177 8.67 11.47 -11.62
N TYR A 178 8.11 10.32 -12.05
CA TYR A 178 7.09 9.61 -11.28
C TYR A 178 7.60 9.18 -9.89
N MET A 179 8.82 8.64 -9.81
CA MET A 179 9.38 8.17 -8.55
C MET A 179 9.75 9.32 -7.61
N ASP A 180 10.28 10.42 -8.15
CA ASP A 180 10.61 11.62 -7.38
C ASP A 180 9.34 12.23 -6.75
N ASP A 181 8.25 12.34 -7.52
CA ASP A 181 6.97 12.86 -7.04
C ASP A 181 6.36 11.94 -5.97
N ALA A 182 6.38 10.63 -6.20
CA ALA A 182 5.88 9.66 -5.25
C ALA A 182 6.67 9.68 -3.94
N TRP A 183 8.00 9.77 -4.02
CA TRP A 183 8.88 9.86 -2.86
C TRP A 183 8.70 11.17 -2.10
N ALA A 184 8.69 12.31 -2.78
CA ALA A 184 8.46 13.60 -2.16
C ALA A 184 7.11 13.65 -1.42
N GLY A 185 6.05 13.10 -2.05
CA GLY A 185 4.75 12.98 -1.41
C GLY A 185 4.72 12.06 -0.19
N LEU A 186 5.58 11.04 -0.13
CA LEU A 186 5.73 10.15 1.01
C LEU A 186 6.46 10.86 2.16
N VAL A 187 7.61 11.47 1.86
CA VAL A 187 8.44 12.16 2.85
C VAL A 187 7.67 13.31 3.50
N SER A 188 7.04 14.18 2.71
CA SER A 188 6.31 15.33 3.24
C SER A 188 5.19 14.94 4.22
N ARG A 189 4.57 13.77 4.02
CA ARG A 189 3.54 13.27 4.95
C ARG A 189 4.13 12.74 6.23
N LEU A 190 5.23 11.99 6.15
CA LEU A 190 5.92 11.51 7.35
C LEU A 190 6.40 12.69 8.20
N GLU A 191 6.99 13.72 7.57
CA GLU A 191 7.42 14.95 8.23
C GLU A 191 6.25 15.65 8.92
N ALA A 192 5.14 15.87 8.20
CA ALA A 192 3.96 16.53 8.74
C ALA A 192 3.32 15.75 9.91
N ARG A 193 3.42 14.42 9.91
CA ARG A 193 2.82 13.56 10.93
C ARG A 193 3.71 13.34 12.14
N ARG A 194 5.01 13.31 11.94
CA ARG A 194 5.97 12.97 13.00
C ARG A 194 6.68 14.19 13.57
N GLY A 195 6.41 15.39 13.03
CA GLY A 195 7.03 16.63 13.49
C GLY A 195 8.53 16.70 13.21
N LEU A 196 8.96 16.09 12.11
CA LEU A 196 10.36 16.05 11.69
C LEU A 196 10.73 17.28 10.86
#